data_e11055fedd4641501a83b6b83ea3ec53
#
_entry.id   e11055fedd4641501a83b6b83ea3ec53
#
_cell.length_a   1.000
_cell.length_b   1.000
_cell.length_c   1.000
_cell.angle_alpha   90.00
_cell.angle_beta   90.00
_cell.angle_gamma   90.00
#
_symmetry.space_group_name_H-M   'P 1'
#
loop_
_entity.id
_entity.type
_entity.pdbx_description
1 polymer ?
#
loop_
_entity_poly.entity_id
_entity_poly.type
_entity_poly.pdbx_seq_one_letter_code
_entity_poly.pdbx_strand_id
1 'polypeptide(L)'
;QVSFKIYGTTDFHWTFYLMNNHLRERGWPLSNEKLYQYAVDNYTERVIDTQTVLTDKYAIGNEVESLTNFATGNVVHRNLDLGQVWITGGNEKDFTTGEVVRTTTTIVDEILVIRATSKRLNAVHHYENAAGEYVDIDPTAPRPAIFTEKTWLDELTRQNDELKQIRVIRPGLIGEVVRSFSSALLS
;
A
#
# COMPACT_ATOMS: atom_id res chain seq x y z
N GLN A 1 -18.22 -18.59 9.48
CA GLN A 1 -19.41 -17.71 9.63
C GLN A 1 -20.15 -17.48 8.30
N VAL A 2 -19.46 -17.18 7.17
CA VAL A 2 -20.10 -16.90 5.85
C VAL A 2 -20.87 -18.13 5.34
N SER A 3 -20.26 -19.33 5.39
CA SER A 3 -20.92 -20.58 5.00
C SER A 3 -22.22 -20.80 5.78
N PHE A 4 -22.19 -20.61 7.10
CA PHE A 4 -23.38 -20.75 7.93
C PHE A 4 -24.48 -19.75 7.57
N LYS A 5 -24.11 -18.48 7.26
CA LYS A 5 -25.09 -17.46 6.85
C LYS A 5 -25.78 -17.79 5.51
N ILE A 6 -25.06 -18.42 4.59
CA ILE A 6 -25.57 -18.69 3.22
C ILE A 6 -26.22 -20.06 3.13
N TYR A 7 -25.64 -21.09 3.77
CA TYR A 7 -26.03 -22.49 3.59
C TYR A 7 -26.63 -23.13 4.85
N GLY A 8 -26.68 -22.42 5.99
CA GLY A 8 -27.15 -22.95 7.26
C GLY A 8 -26.18 -23.92 7.96
N THR A 9 -25.01 -24.19 7.37
CA THR A 9 -23.97 -25.06 7.93
C THR A 9 -22.57 -24.50 7.63
N THR A 10 -21.58 -24.90 8.41
CA THR A 10 -20.18 -24.57 8.19
C THR A 10 -19.48 -25.49 7.20
N ASP A 11 -20.07 -26.64 6.86
CA ASP A 11 -19.42 -27.74 6.13
C ASP A 11 -19.06 -27.38 4.67
N PHE A 12 -19.71 -26.37 4.12
CA PHE A 12 -19.49 -25.95 2.73
C PHE A 12 -18.52 -24.78 2.58
N HIS A 13 -17.76 -24.43 3.61
CA HIS A 13 -16.81 -23.31 3.57
C HIS A 13 -15.74 -23.46 2.46
N TRP A 14 -15.35 -24.68 2.11
CA TRP A 14 -14.37 -24.98 1.07
C TRP A 14 -14.83 -24.54 -0.34
N THR A 15 -16.15 -24.48 -0.58
CA THR A 15 -16.72 -24.07 -1.87
C THR A 15 -16.38 -22.62 -2.23
N PHE A 16 -16.20 -21.76 -1.24
CA PHE A 16 -15.77 -20.38 -1.48
C PHE A 16 -14.37 -20.32 -2.11
N TYR A 17 -13.45 -21.14 -1.60
CA TYR A 17 -12.09 -21.21 -2.15
C TYR A 17 -12.06 -21.87 -3.53
N LEU A 18 -12.97 -22.81 -3.80
CA LEU A 18 -13.10 -23.42 -5.12
C LEU A 18 -13.61 -22.44 -6.18
N MET A 19 -14.56 -21.58 -5.80
CA MET A 19 -15.19 -20.62 -6.70
C MET A 19 -14.42 -19.30 -6.83
N ASN A 20 -13.48 -19.04 -5.93
CA ASN A 20 -12.79 -17.75 -5.81
C ASN A 20 -11.28 -17.95 -5.56
N ASN A 21 -10.51 -18.10 -6.63
CA ASN A 21 -9.07 -18.30 -6.51
C ASN A 21 -8.36 -17.18 -5.73
N HIS A 22 -8.83 -15.93 -5.88
CA HIS A 22 -8.27 -14.79 -5.17
C HIS A 22 -8.33 -14.93 -3.63
N LEU A 23 -9.36 -15.63 -3.08
CA LEU A 23 -9.42 -15.90 -1.64
C LEU A 23 -8.36 -16.90 -1.16
N ARG A 24 -7.89 -17.78 -2.05
CA ARG A 24 -6.79 -18.72 -1.75
C ARG A 24 -5.44 -18.02 -1.74
N GLU A 25 -5.25 -17.08 -2.64
CA GLU A 25 -3.97 -16.40 -2.86
C GLU A 25 -3.80 -15.19 -1.93
N ARG A 26 -4.85 -14.40 -1.77
CA ARG A 26 -4.81 -13.09 -1.10
C ARG A 26 -5.57 -13.05 0.24
N GLY A 27 -6.31 -14.12 0.57
CA GLY A 27 -7.11 -14.21 1.79
C GLY A 27 -8.49 -13.54 1.70
N TRP A 28 -9.19 -13.50 2.82
CA TRP A 28 -10.51 -12.89 2.95
C TRP A 28 -10.40 -11.37 3.08
N PRO A 29 -11.41 -10.61 2.57
CA PRO A 29 -11.44 -9.18 2.76
C PRO A 29 -11.51 -8.84 4.25
N LEU A 30 -10.76 -7.81 4.61
CA LEU A 30 -10.76 -7.26 5.97
C LEU A 30 -11.92 -6.27 6.17
N SER A 31 -12.40 -6.11 7.39
CA SER A 31 -13.20 -4.94 7.74
C SER A 31 -12.35 -3.67 7.64
N ASN A 32 -12.99 -2.52 7.43
CA ASN A 32 -12.26 -1.24 7.28
C ASN A 32 -11.36 -0.95 8.50
N GLU A 33 -11.84 -1.26 9.70
CA GLU A 33 -11.07 -1.10 10.94
C GLU A 33 -9.81 -1.99 10.95
N LYS A 34 -9.95 -3.27 10.58
CA LYS A 34 -8.82 -4.21 10.51
C LYS A 34 -7.85 -3.87 9.38
N LEU A 35 -8.38 -3.37 8.25
CA LEU A 35 -7.54 -2.90 7.14
C LEU A 35 -6.71 -1.69 7.55
N TYR A 36 -7.34 -0.73 8.23
CA TYR A 36 -6.62 0.44 8.75
C TYR A 36 -5.55 0.04 9.77
N GLN A 37 -5.88 -0.85 10.73
CA GLN A 37 -4.89 -1.35 11.69
C GLN A 37 -3.74 -2.08 10.98
N TYR A 38 -4.05 -2.93 10.01
CA TYR A 38 -3.04 -3.57 9.18
C TYR A 38 -2.12 -2.54 8.48
N ALA A 39 -2.72 -1.47 7.93
CA ALA A 39 -1.94 -0.41 7.29
C ALA A 39 -1.04 0.32 8.30
N VAL A 40 -1.54 0.65 9.48
CA VAL A 40 -0.76 1.29 10.55
C VAL A 40 0.42 0.42 10.98
N ASP A 41 0.21 -0.89 11.11
CA ASP A 41 1.23 -1.82 11.62
C ASP A 41 2.30 -2.15 10.57
N ASN A 42 1.96 -2.11 9.27
CA ASN A 42 2.85 -2.57 8.20
C ASN A 42 3.43 -1.45 7.31
N TYR A 43 2.86 -0.23 7.35
CA TYR A 43 3.29 0.91 6.54
C TYR A 43 3.83 2.01 7.44
N THR A 44 4.90 1.69 8.16
CA THR A 44 5.45 2.50 9.26
C THR A 44 6.49 3.51 8.81
N GLU A 45 7.02 3.38 7.60
CA GLU A 45 8.07 4.26 7.09
C GLU A 45 7.59 5.72 7.02
N ARG A 46 8.51 6.63 7.26
CA ARG A 46 8.34 8.06 6.99
C ARG A 46 8.67 8.31 5.52
N VAL A 47 7.81 9.01 4.82
CA VAL A 47 8.01 9.37 3.41
C VAL A 47 8.27 10.86 3.31
N ILE A 48 9.39 11.21 2.72
CA ILE A 48 9.73 12.57 2.31
C ILE A 48 9.43 12.70 0.83
N ASP A 49 8.67 13.72 0.48
CA ASP A 49 8.34 14.12 -0.87
C ASP A 49 9.18 15.34 -1.26
N THR A 50 9.83 15.33 -2.42
CA THR A 50 10.73 16.38 -2.85
C THR A 50 10.59 16.69 -4.34
N GLN A 51 11.03 17.88 -4.75
CA GLN A 51 11.23 18.26 -6.16
C GLN A 51 12.70 18.10 -6.59
N THR A 52 13.57 17.64 -5.70
CA THR A 52 14.97 17.39 -6.03
C THR A 52 15.07 16.14 -6.90
N VAL A 53 15.88 16.18 -7.94
CA VAL A 53 16.18 14.99 -8.76
C VAL A 53 16.91 13.95 -7.91
N LEU A 54 16.36 12.74 -7.84
CA LEU A 54 16.82 11.65 -6.98
C LEU A 54 17.64 10.57 -7.71
N THR A 55 17.83 10.66 -9.02
CA THR A 55 18.34 9.55 -9.86
C THR A 55 19.60 8.91 -9.28
N ASP A 56 20.59 9.71 -8.90
CA ASP A 56 21.88 9.23 -8.37
C ASP A 56 22.09 9.61 -6.89
N LYS A 57 21.01 9.99 -6.20
CA LYS A 57 21.06 10.50 -4.84
C LYS A 57 20.27 9.65 -3.87
N TYR A 58 20.56 9.78 -2.59
CA TYR A 58 19.81 9.13 -1.51
C TYR A 58 19.75 7.61 -1.67
N ALA A 59 20.90 6.98 -1.92
CA ALA A 59 20.97 5.53 -2.08
C ALA A 59 20.40 4.79 -0.86
N ILE A 60 19.80 3.63 -1.11
CA ILE A 60 19.27 2.76 -0.03
C ILE A 60 20.43 2.41 0.93
N GLY A 61 20.18 2.55 2.22
CA GLY A 61 21.15 2.37 3.29
C GLY A 61 21.86 3.65 3.72
N ASN A 62 21.75 4.75 2.98
CA ASN A 62 22.30 6.02 3.43
C ASN A 62 21.55 6.54 4.65
N GLU A 63 22.29 7.07 5.60
CA GLU A 63 21.75 7.83 6.70
C GLU A 63 21.45 9.27 6.24
N VAL A 64 20.31 9.80 6.66
CA VAL A 64 19.88 11.17 6.36
C VAL A 64 19.62 11.96 7.64
N GLU A 65 19.87 13.26 7.58
CA GLU A 65 19.67 14.19 8.69
C GLU A 65 19.01 15.48 8.21
N SER A 66 18.04 15.97 8.95
CA SER A 66 17.49 17.33 8.79
C SER A 66 18.47 18.35 9.35
N LEU A 67 18.82 19.38 8.57
CA LEU A 67 19.70 20.45 9.00
C LEU A 67 19.05 21.41 9.99
N THR A 68 17.73 21.36 10.16
CA THR A 68 16.98 22.30 11.00
C THR A 68 16.75 21.74 12.40
N ASN A 69 16.15 20.55 12.49
CA ASN A 69 15.76 19.96 13.76
C ASN A 69 16.58 18.71 14.13
N PHE A 70 17.50 18.31 13.25
CA PHE A 70 18.36 17.12 13.42
C PHE A 70 17.54 15.81 13.52
N ALA A 71 16.41 15.73 12.82
CA ALA A 71 15.72 14.46 12.60
C ALA A 71 16.62 13.56 11.74
N THR A 72 16.76 12.29 12.13
CA THR A 72 17.62 11.33 11.43
C THR A 72 16.83 10.11 11.00
N GLY A 73 17.43 9.32 10.09
CA GLY A 73 16.93 8.00 9.70
C GLY A 73 17.70 7.43 8.53
N ASN A 74 17.33 6.20 8.12
CA ASN A 74 17.99 5.48 7.05
C ASN A 74 17.05 5.35 5.85
N VAL A 75 17.58 5.59 4.66
CA VAL A 75 16.85 5.40 3.39
C VAL A 75 16.63 3.91 3.16
N VAL A 76 15.39 3.50 3.02
CA VAL A 76 15.01 2.10 2.74
C VAL A 76 14.43 1.91 1.36
N HIS A 77 13.89 2.97 0.75
CA HIS A 77 13.36 2.94 -0.60
C HIS A 77 13.37 4.33 -1.23
N ARG A 78 13.39 4.38 -2.56
CA ARG A 78 13.21 5.59 -3.36
C ARG A 78 12.16 5.33 -4.43
N ASN A 79 11.23 6.24 -4.57
CA ASN A 79 10.32 6.28 -5.72
C ASN A 79 10.71 7.48 -6.59
N LEU A 80 11.37 7.21 -7.71
CA LEU A 80 11.90 8.26 -8.60
C LEU A 80 10.77 8.96 -9.36
N ASP A 81 9.72 8.22 -9.72
CA ASP A 81 8.58 8.73 -10.49
C ASP A 81 7.72 9.72 -9.69
N LEU A 82 7.72 9.57 -8.37
CA LEU A 82 7.00 10.46 -7.47
C LEU A 82 7.90 11.45 -6.73
N GLY A 83 9.23 11.33 -6.84
CA GLY A 83 10.17 12.14 -6.06
C GLY A 83 10.09 11.86 -4.56
N GLN A 84 10.02 10.58 -4.16
CA GLN A 84 9.86 10.19 -2.77
C GLN A 84 11.09 9.43 -2.24
N VAL A 85 11.46 9.73 -0.99
CA VAL A 85 12.46 8.98 -0.21
C VAL A 85 11.77 8.42 1.03
N TRP A 86 11.84 7.09 1.21
CA TRP A 86 11.27 6.42 2.37
C TRP A 86 12.33 6.15 3.41
N ILE A 87 12.02 6.50 4.64
CA ILE A 87 12.96 6.55 5.74
C ILE A 87 12.44 5.72 6.91
N THR A 88 13.32 4.95 7.53
CA THR A 88 13.04 4.19 8.75
C THR A 88 14.12 4.44 9.82
N GLY A 89 13.83 4.08 11.05
CA GLY A 89 14.78 4.24 12.17
C GLY A 89 15.11 5.70 12.46
N GLY A 90 16.32 5.90 12.99
CA GLY A 90 16.81 7.20 13.43
C GLY A 90 16.32 7.61 14.81
N ASN A 91 16.36 8.91 15.09
CA ASN A 91 15.84 9.47 16.34
C ASN A 91 14.30 9.68 16.28
N GLU A 92 13.68 10.02 17.41
CA GLU A 92 12.23 10.20 17.54
C GLU A 92 11.71 11.52 16.92
N LYS A 93 12.61 12.33 16.31
CA LYS A 93 12.23 13.60 15.70
C LYS A 93 11.60 13.38 14.32
N ASP A 94 10.59 14.16 14.00
CA ASP A 94 9.93 14.14 12.70
C ASP A 94 10.60 15.11 11.72
N PHE A 95 10.64 14.69 10.46
CA PHE A 95 10.97 15.59 9.35
C PHE A 95 9.77 16.49 9.07
N THR A 96 10.02 17.78 8.78
CA THR A 96 8.96 18.75 8.53
C THR A 96 9.08 19.41 7.15
N THR A 97 7.95 19.82 6.60
CA THR A 97 7.88 20.51 5.30
C THR A 97 8.71 21.78 5.30
N GLY A 98 9.46 22.02 4.25
CA GLY A 98 10.35 23.15 4.08
C GLY A 98 11.76 22.96 4.65
N GLU A 99 12.00 21.91 5.41
CA GLU A 99 13.35 21.59 5.91
C GLU A 99 14.25 21.09 4.79
N VAL A 100 15.55 21.28 5.03
CA VAL A 100 16.62 20.74 4.19
C VAL A 100 17.15 19.47 4.83
N VAL A 101 17.21 18.39 4.06
CA VAL A 101 17.78 17.09 4.48
C VAL A 101 19.05 16.86 3.70
N ARG A 102 20.08 16.32 4.37
CA ARG A 102 21.34 15.85 3.76
C ARG A 102 21.58 14.39 4.05
N THR A 103 22.44 13.77 3.24
CA THR A 103 23.03 12.46 3.58
C THR A 103 24.24 12.66 4.49
N THR A 104 24.43 11.74 5.45
CA THR A 104 25.59 11.77 6.38
C THR A 104 26.65 10.75 6.00
N THR A 105 26.35 9.82 5.10
CA THR A 105 27.19 8.65 4.75
C THR A 105 27.97 8.80 3.45
N THR A 106 27.73 9.86 2.65
CA THR A 106 28.43 10.10 1.39
C THR A 106 29.46 11.21 1.51
N ILE A 107 30.54 11.12 0.68
CA ILE A 107 31.61 12.13 0.64
C ILE A 107 31.11 13.46 0.03
N VAL A 108 30.04 13.42 -0.74
CA VAL A 108 29.38 14.58 -1.35
C VAL A 108 28.06 14.79 -0.64
N ASP A 109 27.86 15.97 -0.07
CA ASP A 109 26.59 16.34 0.55
C ASP A 109 25.46 16.36 -0.49
N GLU A 110 24.63 15.34 -0.44
CA GLU A 110 23.38 15.32 -1.17
C GLU A 110 22.35 16.09 -0.37
N ILE A 111 21.74 17.09 -0.98
CA ILE A 111 20.77 17.97 -0.32
C ILE A 111 19.43 17.89 -1.04
N LEU A 112 18.35 17.74 -0.28
CA LEU A 112 16.99 17.90 -0.77
C LEU A 112 16.20 18.85 0.14
N VAL A 113 15.18 19.49 -0.43
CA VAL A 113 14.17 20.26 0.33
C VAL A 113 12.90 19.43 0.42
N ILE A 114 12.37 19.30 1.63
CA ILE A 114 11.14 18.59 1.88
C ILE A 114 9.95 19.41 1.37
N ARG A 115 9.25 18.91 0.36
CA ARG A 115 7.98 19.48 -0.11
C ARG A 115 6.80 19.07 0.76
N ALA A 116 6.76 17.78 1.13
CA ALA A 116 5.79 17.23 2.05
C ALA A 116 6.39 16.04 2.79
N THR A 117 5.83 15.71 3.93
CA THR A 117 6.20 14.52 4.71
C THR A 117 4.95 13.85 5.27
N SER A 118 4.97 12.53 5.33
CA SER A 118 3.88 11.73 5.89
C SER A 118 4.38 10.36 6.32
N LYS A 119 3.54 9.62 7.07
CA LYS A 119 3.71 8.18 7.17
C LYS A 119 3.36 7.54 5.83
N ARG A 120 3.99 6.41 5.49
CA ARG A 120 3.81 5.73 4.20
C ARG A 120 2.33 5.46 3.88
N LEU A 121 1.53 5.07 4.86
CA LEU A 121 0.09 4.81 4.64
C LEU A 121 -0.66 6.00 4.04
N ASN A 122 -0.24 7.24 4.38
CA ASN A 122 -0.81 8.50 3.90
C ASN A 122 -0.01 9.13 2.74
N ALA A 123 1.13 8.56 2.37
CA ALA A 123 1.92 9.03 1.24
C ALA A 123 1.22 8.71 -0.09
N VAL A 124 1.49 9.52 -1.09
CA VAL A 124 0.95 9.30 -2.43
C VAL A 124 1.52 8.00 -3.00
N HIS A 125 0.63 7.11 -3.43
CA HIS A 125 0.94 5.89 -4.15
C HIS A 125 1.01 6.13 -5.66
N HIS A 126 0.03 6.90 -6.20
CA HIS A 126 -0.05 7.28 -7.61
C HIS A 126 -1.02 8.45 -7.81
N TYR A 127 -1.08 8.94 -9.03
CA TYR A 127 -2.06 9.93 -9.47
C TYR A 127 -3.06 9.31 -10.43
N GLU A 128 -4.31 9.80 -10.38
CA GLU A 128 -5.38 9.41 -11.31
C GLU A 128 -5.94 10.65 -12.01
N ASN A 129 -6.30 10.47 -13.30
CA ASN A 129 -7.08 11.46 -14.04
C ASN A 129 -8.57 11.37 -13.66
N ALA A 130 -9.41 12.23 -14.29
CA ALA A 130 -10.85 12.24 -14.05
C ALA A 130 -11.57 10.93 -14.46
N ALA A 131 -10.94 10.07 -15.26
CA ALA A 131 -11.46 8.75 -15.64
C ALA A 131 -11.03 7.63 -14.66
N GLY A 132 -10.20 7.94 -13.67
CA GLY A 132 -9.65 6.95 -12.73
C GLY A 132 -8.48 6.14 -13.30
N GLU A 133 -7.83 6.64 -14.34
CA GLU A 133 -6.66 6.01 -14.94
C GLU A 133 -5.37 6.56 -14.32
N TYR A 134 -4.37 5.71 -14.14
CA TYR A 134 -3.06 6.10 -13.63
C TYR A 134 -2.37 7.07 -14.57
N VAL A 135 -1.78 8.11 -13.99
CA VAL A 135 -1.08 9.17 -14.72
C VAL A 135 0.31 9.35 -14.12
N ASP A 136 1.31 9.34 -14.99
CA ASP A 136 2.67 9.71 -14.63
C ASP A 136 2.77 11.24 -14.48
N ILE A 137 3.59 11.66 -13.53
CA ILE A 137 3.87 13.07 -13.26
C ILE A 137 5.36 13.35 -13.37
N ASP A 138 5.72 14.59 -13.63
CA ASP A 138 7.09 15.05 -13.43
C ASP A 138 7.31 15.34 -11.93
N PRO A 139 8.15 14.56 -11.23
CA PRO A 139 8.37 14.74 -9.79
C PRO A 139 9.05 16.09 -9.48
N THR A 140 9.74 16.70 -10.43
CA THR A 140 10.44 18.00 -10.25
C THR A 140 9.54 19.21 -10.45
N ALA A 141 8.38 19.00 -11.09
CA ALA A 141 7.38 20.04 -11.31
C ALA A 141 6.46 20.22 -10.09
N PRO A 142 5.75 21.35 -9.99
CA PRO A 142 4.66 21.51 -9.04
C PRO A 142 3.58 20.45 -9.26
N ARG A 143 2.98 19.96 -8.17
CA ARG A 143 1.91 18.94 -8.25
C ARG A 143 0.74 19.46 -9.09
N PRO A 144 0.31 18.70 -10.11
CA PRO A 144 -0.78 19.12 -10.98
C PRO A 144 -2.13 19.01 -10.25
N ALA A 145 -2.83 20.12 -10.08
CA ALA A 145 -4.12 20.19 -9.40
C ALA A 145 -5.27 19.47 -10.14
N ILE A 146 -5.05 19.09 -11.41
CA ILE A 146 -6.07 18.41 -12.25
C ILE A 146 -6.13 16.89 -12.00
N PHE A 147 -5.14 16.32 -11.32
CA PHE A 147 -5.09 14.89 -10.99
C PHE A 147 -5.46 14.66 -9.53
N THR A 148 -6.02 13.50 -9.25
CA THR A 148 -6.37 13.07 -7.90
C THR A 148 -5.22 12.26 -7.31
N GLU A 149 -4.72 12.66 -6.16
CA GLU A 149 -3.77 11.89 -5.38
C GLU A 149 -4.46 10.68 -4.77
N LYS A 150 -3.85 9.49 -4.92
CA LYS A 150 -4.24 8.25 -4.24
C LYS A 150 -3.14 7.84 -3.29
N THR A 151 -3.50 7.66 -2.04
CA THR A 151 -2.56 7.23 -1.00
C THR A 151 -2.36 5.72 -1.01
N TRP A 152 -1.37 5.24 -0.27
CA TRP A 152 -1.20 3.81 -0.01
C TRP A 152 -2.42 3.20 0.69
N LEU A 153 -3.10 3.95 1.56
CA LEU A 153 -4.32 3.49 2.21
C LEU A 153 -5.49 3.37 1.21
N ASP A 154 -5.59 4.31 0.25
CA ASP A 154 -6.61 4.23 -0.81
C ASP A 154 -6.39 2.99 -1.68
N GLU A 155 -5.15 2.72 -2.07
CA GLU A 155 -4.80 1.54 -2.87
C GLU A 155 -5.07 0.23 -2.11
N LEU A 156 -4.70 0.14 -0.83
CA LEU A 156 -5.05 -1.01 0.01
C LEU A 156 -6.56 -1.20 0.13
N THR A 157 -7.31 -0.09 0.25
CA THR A 157 -8.77 -0.13 0.32
C THR A 157 -9.37 -0.65 -0.99
N ARG A 158 -8.89 -0.16 -2.12
CA ARG A 158 -9.29 -0.64 -3.46
C ARG A 158 -9.04 -2.14 -3.61
N GLN A 159 -7.83 -2.60 -3.25
CA GLN A 159 -7.46 -4.02 -3.31
C GLN A 159 -8.32 -4.88 -2.39
N ASN A 160 -8.64 -4.40 -1.19
CA ASN A 160 -9.51 -5.09 -0.26
C ASN A 160 -10.96 -5.14 -0.75
N ASP A 161 -11.43 -4.10 -1.44
CA ASP A 161 -12.78 -4.06 -2.02
C ASP A 161 -12.92 -5.03 -3.20
N GLU A 162 -11.88 -5.25 -3.98
CA GLU A 162 -11.84 -6.30 -5.00
C GLU A 162 -12.05 -7.69 -4.39
N LEU A 163 -11.47 -7.96 -3.21
CA LEU A 163 -11.66 -9.23 -2.51
C LEU A 163 -13.11 -9.46 -2.04
N LYS A 164 -13.91 -8.41 -1.88
CA LYS A 164 -15.33 -8.50 -1.47
C LYS A 164 -16.23 -9.09 -2.55
N GLN A 165 -15.78 -9.16 -3.79
CA GLN A 165 -16.52 -9.75 -4.91
C GLN A 165 -16.43 -11.29 -4.86
N ILE A 166 -17.22 -11.87 -3.96
CA ILE A 166 -17.21 -13.32 -3.70
C ILE A 166 -18.33 -14.00 -4.47
N ARG A 167 -17.98 -14.96 -5.34
CA ARG A 167 -18.94 -15.84 -6.01
C ARG A 167 -19.33 -16.97 -5.07
N VAL A 168 -20.62 -17.26 -5.04
CA VAL A 168 -21.19 -18.34 -4.20
C VAL A 168 -22.02 -19.30 -5.05
N ILE A 169 -22.03 -20.56 -4.69
CA ILE A 169 -22.96 -21.54 -5.26
C ILE A 169 -24.36 -21.22 -4.72
N ARG A 170 -25.38 -21.25 -5.58
CA ARG A 170 -26.76 -21.03 -5.11
C ARG A 170 -27.13 -22.05 -4.04
N PRO A 171 -27.74 -21.64 -2.92
CA PRO A 171 -28.07 -22.55 -1.81
C PRO A 171 -28.88 -23.79 -2.25
N GLY A 172 -29.81 -23.64 -3.20
CA GLY A 172 -30.58 -24.77 -3.72
C GLY A 172 -29.77 -25.80 -4.52
N LEU A 173 -28.58 -25.46 -5.00
CA LEU A 173 -27.73 -26.35 -5.81
C LEU A 173 -26.55 -26.94 -5.04
N ILE A 174 -26.29 -26.46 -3.81
CA ILE A 174 -25.10 -26.86 -3.05
C ILE A 174 -25.03 -28.37 -2.83
N GLY A 175 -26.17 -29.02 -2.53
CA GLY A 175 -26.24 -30.46 -2.29
C GLY A 175 -25.90 -31.30 -3.53
N GLU A 176 -26.26 -30.83 -4.74
CA GLU A 176 -25.90 -31.52 -6.00
C GLU A 176 -24.41 -31.36 -6.30
N VAL A 177 -23.87 -30.15 -6.12
CA VAL A 177 -22.46 -29.87 -6.34
C VAL A 177 -21.59 -30.72 -5.40
N VAL A 178 -21.95 -30.81 -4.12
CA VAL A 178 -21.21 -31.62 -3.11
C VAL A 178 -21.24 -33.07 -3.47
N ARG A 179 -22.40 -33.62 -3.87
CA ARG A 179 -22.49 -35.04 -4.28
C ARG A 179 -21.64 -35.35 -5.51
N SER A 180 -21.70 -34.48 -6.54
CA SER A 180 -20.90 -34.63 -7.76
C SER A 180 -19.40 -34.57 -7.46
N PHE A 181 -18.99 -33.65 -6.60
CA PHE A 181 -17.59 -33.48 -6.18
C PHE A 181 -17.11 -34.72 -5.41
N SER A 182 -17.90 -35.23 -4.45
CA SER A 182 -17.57 -36.43 -3.69
C SER A 182 -17.48 -37.67 -4.58
N SER A 183 -18.35 -37.82 -5.58
CA SER A 183 -18.28 -38.91 -6.57
C SER A 183 -17.03 -38.87 -7.41
N ALA A 184 -16.61 -37.66 -7.83
CA ALA A 184 -15.40 -37.47 -8.60
C ALA A 184 -14.09 -37.72 -7.84
N LEU A 185 -14.11 -37.60 -6.51
CA LEU A 185 -12.95 -37.90 -5.66
C LEU A 185 -12.79 -39.41 -5.37
N LEU A 186 -13.84 -40.18 -5.57
CA LEU A 186 -13.86 -41.64 -5.30
C LEU A 186 -13.67 -42.46 -6.58
N SER A 187 -13.66 -41.87 -7.74
CA SER A 187 -13.37 -42.45 -9.06
C SER A 187 -11.89 -42.32 -9.43
#